data_743c311445a1c20289b130121fc27ec1
#
_entry.id   743c311445a1c20289b130121fc27ec1
#
_cell.length_a   1.000
_cell.length_b   1.000
_cell.length_c   1.000
_cell.angle_alpha   90.00
_cell.angle_beta   90.00
_cell.angle_gamma   90.00
#
_symmetry.space_group_name_H-M   'P 1'
#
loop_
_entity.id
_entity.type
_entity.pdbx_description
1 polymer ?
#
loop_
_entity_poly.entity_id
_entity_poly.type
_entity_poly.pdbx_seq_one_letter_code
_entity_poly.pdbx_strand_id
1 'polypeptide(L)' 'MNCPHCASTNVVKNGHRNGKQSYLCRDCRRQF' A
#
# COMPACT_ATOMS: atom_id res chain seq x y z
N MET A 1 -8.21 -4.29 -2.60
CA MET A 1 -7.77 -3.08 -1.90
C MET A 1 -7.23 -2.06 -2.88
N ASN A 2 -7.53 -0.82 -2.67
CA ASN A 2 -7.14 0.24 -3.58
C ASN A 2 -6.24 1.25 -2.87
N CYS A 3 -5.32 1.81 -3.62
CA CYS A 3 -4.47 2.87 -3.11
C CYS A 3 -5.30 4.13 -2.82
N PRO A 4 -5.20 4.71 -1.62
CA PRO A 4 -5.98 5.91 -1.30
C PRO A 4 -5.44 7.17 -1.95
N HIS A 5 -4.29 7.09 -2.60
CA HIS A 5 -3.67 8.26 -3.21
C HIS A 5 -3.94 8.35 -4.71
N CYS A 6 -3.78 7.25 -5.42
CA CYS A 6 -3.99 7.24 -6.86
C CYS A 6 -5.14 6.33 -7.29
N ALA A 7 -5.81 5.69 -6.34
CA ALA A 7 -6.95 4.81 -6.57
C ALA A 7 -6.60 3.59 -7.45
N SER A 8 -5.33 3.22 -7.48
CA SER A 8 -4.88 2.05 -8.23
C SER A 8 -5.16 0.79 -7.45
N THR A 9 -5.41 -0.31 -8.16
CA THR A 9 -5.56 -1.63 -7.53
C THR A 9 -4.22 -2.36 -7.43
N ASN A 10 -3.16 -1.78 -7.94
CA ASN A 10 -1.84 -2.41 -7.96
C ASN A 10 -1.13 -2.20 -6.62
N VAL A 11 -1.67 -2.84 -5.59
CA VAL A 11 -1.21 -2.71 -4.21
C VAL A 11 -0.69 -4.06 -3.74
N VAL A 12 0.46 -4.05 -3.08
CA VAL A 12 1.06 -5.25 -2.52
C VAL A 12 1.30 -5.06 -1.03
N LYS A 13 1.44 -6.18 -0.31
CA LYS A 13 1.76 -6.12 1.10
C LYS A 13 3.22 -5.77 1.28
N ASN A 14 3.48 -4.80 2.13
CA ASN A 14 4.84 -4.30 2.36
C ASN A 14 5.42 -4.75 3.69
N GLY A 15 4.67 -5.50 4.50
CA GLY A 15 5.14 -6.01 5.78
C GLY A 15 4.38 -5.42 6.95
N HIS A 16 4.90 -5.67 8.16
CA HIS A 16 4.28 -5.21 9.40
C HIS A 16 5.17 -4.19 10.07
N ARG A 17 4.54 -3.21 10.70
CA ARG A 17 5.24 -2.24 11.54
C ARG A 17 4.38 -1.96 12.76
N ASN A 18 4.94 -2.18 13.95
CA ASN A 18 4.25 -1.98 15.22
C ASN A 18 2.92 -2.71 15.29
N GLY A 19 2.88 -3.94 14.77
CA GLY A 19 1.67 -4.74 14.78
C GLY A 19 0.66 -4.37 13.73
N LYS A 20 0.99 -3.45 12.85
CA LYS A 20 0.10 -3.04 11.76
C LYS A 20 0.65 -3.48 10.42
N GLN A 21 -0.24 -3.93 9.55
CA GLN A 21 0.12 -4.32 8.20
C GLN A 21 0.27 -3.08 7.31
N SER A 22 1.40 -3.00 6.61
CA SER A 22 1.65 -1.94 5.63
C SER A 22 1.37 -2.43 4.23
N TYR A 23 1.02 -1.51 3.36
CA TYR A 23 0.81 -1.79 1.95
C TYR A 23 1.60 -0.79 1.12
N LEU A 24 1.97 -1.21 -0.07
CA LEU A 24 2.71 -0.37 -1.01
C LEU A 24 1.97 -0.35 -2.33
N CYS A 25 1.68 0.83 -2.82
CA CYS A 25 1.14 1.01 -4.15
C CYS A 25 2.29 1.02 -5.14
N ARG A 26 2.19 0.20 -6.18
CA ARG A 26 3.24 0.09 -7.17
C ARG A 26 3.10 1.09 -8.30
N ASP A 27 2.00 1.81 -8.36
CA ASP A 27 1.78 2.82 -9.38
C ASP A 27 2.32 4.18 -8.96
N CYS A 28 1.96 4.63 -7.76
CA CYS A 28 2.46 5.91 -7.25
C CYS A 28 3.61 5.72 -6.26
N ARG A 29 3.90 4.48 -5.87
CA ARG A 29 4.99 4.12 -4.96
C ARG A 29 4.82 4.75 -3.58
N ARG A 30 3.61 4.78 -3.11
CA ARG A 30 3.32 5.28 -1.77
C ARG A 30 2.97 4.13 -0.85
N GLN A 31 3.36 4.26 0.40
CA GLN A 31 3.02 3.30 1.44
C GLN A 31 1.83 3.80 2.24
N PHE A 32 1.01 2.86 2.70
CA PHE A 32 -0.14 3.21 3.53
C PHE A 32 -0.58 2.05 4.41
#